data_66d7c4cd5e6dc6701fd3b952eff764cb
#
_entry.id   66d7c4cd5e6dc6701fd3b952eff764cb
#
_cell.length_a   1.000
_cell.length_b   1.000
_cell.length_c   1.000
_cell.angle_alpha   90.00
_cell.angle_beta   90.00
_cell.angle_gamma   90.00
#
_symmetry.space_group_name_H-M   'P 1'
#
loop_
_entity.id
_entity.type
_entity.pdbx_description
1 polymer ?
#
loop_
_entity_poly.entity_id
_entity_poly.type
_entity_poly.pdbx_seq_one_letter_code
_entity_poly.pdbx_strand_id
1 'polypeptide(L)'
;MDYSLTTRLVAEFLGTALLVMLGNGAVANVDLKGTKGYGSDWMLIAVGYGCGVMIPAMIFGGISGNHINPAFTIGLAVSGMFPWSEVLPYIVVQFLGAMVGQLVVVASYKPYYDLTEDKLHVLGTFSTINSVGSKFNGFVNEFFGSFILFFGALGITKAPFFQNNLGTAHLALGFLVWTLVASFGGPTGPGLNPARDLGPRIMHALLPLKNKGDSQWGYAWVPVIAPIIASIVAIALYKTVFM
;
A
#
# COMPACT_ATOMS: atom_id res chain seq x y z
N MET A 1 -4.52 -22.03 -9.77
CA MET A 1 -5.13 -21.46 -8.54
C MET A 1 -6.44 -22.21 -8.29
N ASP A 2 -6.61 -22.74 -7.11
CA ASP A 2 -7.72 -23.64 -6.79
C ASP A 2 -9.07 -22.93 -6.55
N TYR A 3 -9.05 -21.60 -6.54
CA TYR A 3 -10.22 -20.75 -6.26
C TYR A 3 -10.75 -20.05 -7.52
N SER A 4 -12.07 -19.85 -7.57
CA SER A 4 -12.72 -19.10 -8.65
C SER A 4 -12.19 -17.67 -8.74
N LEU A 5 -12.26 -17.04 -9.93
CA LEU A 5 -11.89 -15.64 -10.09
C LEU A 5 -12.67 -14.74 -9.10
N THR A 6 -13.97 -14.97 -8.95
CA THR A 6 -14.81 -14.21 -8.02
C THR A 6 -14.28 -14.28 -6.59
N THR A 7 -13.93 -15.48 -6.11
CA THR A 7 -13.37 -15.66 -4.75
C THR A 7 -12.05 -14.90 -4.58
N ARG A 8 -11.19 -14.95 -5.60
CA ARG A 8 -9.91 -14.24 -5.62
C ARG A 8 -10.10 -12.72 -5.65
N LEU A 9 -11.08 -12.22 -6.40
CA LEU A 9 -11.41 -10.80 -6.43
C LEU A 9 -11.94 -10.29 -5.09
N VAL A 10 -12.79 -11.07 -4.41
CA VAL A 10 -13.24 -10.73 -3.04
C VAL A 10 -12.05 -10.70 -2.07
N ALA A 11 -11.12 -11.64 -2.18
CA ALA A 11 -9.92 -11.67 -1.35
C ALA A 11 -9.01 -10.44 -1.59
N GLU A 12 -8.81 -10.02 -2.85
CA GLU A 12 -8.06 -8.81 -3.20
C GLU A 12 -8.74 -7.53 -2.69
N PHE A 13 -10.08 -7.45 -2.83
CA PHE A 13 -10.87 -6.34 -2.28
C PHE A 13 -10.71 -6.23 -0.76
N LEU A 14 -10.96 -7.32 -0.03
CA LEU A 14 -10.85 -7.33 1.43
C LEU A 14 -9.41 -7.13 1.90
N GLY A 15 -8.45 -7.74 1.22
CA GLY A 15 -7.04 -7.58 1.53
C GLY A 15 -6.56 -6.14 1.39
N THR A 16 -6.96 -5.47 0.30
CA THR A 16 -6.61 -4.05 0.09
C THR A 16 -7.35 -3.13 1.07
N ALA A 17 -8.60 -3.46 1.41
CA ALA A 17 -9.34 -2.71 2.44
C ALA A 17 -8.64 -2.82 3.80
N LEU A 18 -8.20 -4.02 4.20
CA LEU A 18 -7.45 -4.23 5.45
C LEU A 18 -6.11 -3.49 5.45
N LEU A 19 -5.36 -3.53 4.32
CA LEU A 19 -4.13 -2.77 4.18
C LEU A 19 -4.34 -1.29 4.49
N VAL A 20 -5.36 -0.67 3.88
CA VAL A 20 -5.64 0.75 4.08
C VAL A 20 -6.18 1.03 5.48
N MET A 21 -7.08 0.20 6.00
CA MET A 21 -7.60 0.37 7.37
C MET A 21 -6.49 0.36 8.42
N LEU A 22 -5.57 -0.59 8.33
CA LEU A 22 -4.50 -0.75 9.32
C LEU A 22 -3.39 0.29 9.12
N GLY A 23 -2.96 0.52 7.87
CA GLY A 23 -1.90 1.47 7.56
C GLY A 23 -2.35 2.93 7.75
N ASN A 24 -3.41 3.35 7.05
CA ASN A 24 -3.91 4.73 7.16
C ASN A 24 -4.54 4.99 8.54
N GLY A 25 -5.09 3.96 9.19
CA GLY A 25 -5.55 4.03 10.58
C GLY A 25 -4.42 4.32 11.56
N ALA A 26 -3.24 3.72 11.36
CA ALA A 26 -2.05 4.04 12.16
C ALA A 26 -1.61 5.49 11.94
N VAL A 27 -1.61 5.98 10.68
CA VAL A 27 -1.33 7.39 10.38
C VAL A 27 -2.36 8.30 11.07
N ALA A 28 -3.65 7.98 10.96
CA ALA A 28 -4.72 8.77 11.60
C ALA A 28 -4.53 8.82 13.13
N ASN A 29 -4.09 7.73 13.75
CA ASN A 29 -3.83 7.70 15.19
C ASN A 29 -2.62 8.56 15.59
N VAL A 30 -1.60 8.72 14.72
CA VAL A 30 -0.40 9.53 14.98
C VAL A 30 -0.64 11.00 14.65
N ASP A 31 -1.28 11.29 13.52
CA ASP A 31 -1.33 12.64 12.95
C ASP A 31 -2.57 13.46 13.37
N LEU A 32 -3.70 12.79 13.67
CA LEU A 32 -4.91 13.51 14.00
C LEU A 32 -4.94 13.95 15.47
N LYS A 33 -5.17 15.23 15.69
CA LYS A 33 -5.17 15.88 17.00
C LYS A 33 -6.21 15.25 17.94
N GLY A 34 -5.78 14.93 19.15
CA GLY A 34 -6.66 14.44 20.21
C GLY A 34 -6.84 12.92 20.25
N THR A 35 -6.26 12.18 19.32
CA THR A 35 -6.18 10.71 19.40
C THR A 35 -5.26 10.28 20.55
N LYS A 36 -5.34 9.04 20.95
CA LYS A 36 -4.46 8.49 22.03
C LYS A 36 -3.01 8.35 21.56
N GLY A 37 -2.77 8.19 20.27
CA GLY A 37 -1.44 8.08 19.68
C GLY A 37 -0.92 9.38 19.08
N TYR A 38 -1.59 10.52 19.28
CA TYR A 38 -1.19 11.80 18.69
C TYR A 38 0.25 12.16 19.03
N GLY A 39 1.03 12.46 17.98
CA GLY A 39 2.45 12.82 18.13
C GLY A 39 3.37 11.63 18.51
N SER A 40 2.89 10.39 18.41
CA SER A 40 3.73 9.21 18.58
C SER A 40 4.79 9.10 17.48
N ASP A 41 5.77 8.22 17.72
CA ASP A 41 6.87 7.97 16.79
C ASP A 41 6.39 7.36 15.45
N TRP A 42 7.13 7.67 14.38
CA TRP A 42 6.91 7.13 13.03
C TRP A 42 6.89 5.59 12.99
N MET A 43 7.53 4.94 13.96
CA MET A 43 7.54 3.48 14.08
C MET A 43 6.12 2.89 14.20
N LEU A 44 5.18 3.58 14.85
CA LEU A 44 3.78 3.13 14.93
C LEU A 44 3.15 3.03 13.54
N ILE A 45 3.42 4.01 12.67
CA ILE A 45 2.97 4.00 11.27
C ILE A 45 3.62 2.85 10.50
N ALA A 46 4.93 2.67 10.67
CA ALA A 46 5.68 1.61 10.01
C ALA A 46 5.15 0.21 10.39
N VAL A 47 4.90 -0.05 11.67
CA VAL A 47 4.25 -1.28 12.15
C VAL A 47 2.85 -1.43 11.58
N GLY A 48 2.06 -0.35 11.55
CA GLY A 48 0.70 -0.36 11.00
C GLY A 48 0.66 -0.84 9.55
N TYR A 49 1.55 -0.36 8.69
CA TYR A 49 1.65 -0.83 7.30
C TYR A 49 2.26 -2.22 7.17
N GLY A 50 3.27 -2.55 7.97
CA GLY A 50 3.83 -3.89 8.02
C GLY A 50 2.77 -4.95 8.35
N CYS A 51 2.01 -4.72 9.41
CA CYS A 51 0.87 -5.56 9.78
C CYS A 51 -0.27 -5.48 8.74
N GLY A 52 -0.47 -4.32 8.13
CA GLY A 52 -1.45 -4.10 7.07
C GLY A 52 -1.20 -4.93 5.81
N VAL A 53 0.03 -5.36 5.55
CA VAL A 53 0.35 -6.33 4.49
C VAL A 53 0.40 -7.76 5.03
N MET A 54 0.97 -7.97 6.20
CA MET A 54 1.13 -9.29 6.81
C MET A 54 -0.21 -10.00 7.04
N ILE A 55 -1.16 -9.30 7.66
CA ILE A 55 -2.44 -9.89 8.05
C ILE A 55 -3.26 -10.34 6.83
N PRO A 56 -3.49 -9.49 5.80
CA PRO A 56 -4.14 -9.97 4.58
C PRO A 56 -3.37 -11.09 3.88
N ALA A 57 -2.04 -11.06 3.88
CA ALA A 57 -1.23 -12.14 3.30
C ALA A 57 -1.48 -13.48 4.01
N MET A 58 -1.56 -13.48 5.34
CA MET A 58 -1.88 -14.67 6.12
C MET A 58 -3.29 -15.20 5.85
N ILE A 59 -4.27 -14.32 5.62
CA ILE A 59 -5.67 -14.69 5.40
C ILE A 59 -5.92 -15.09 3.94
N PHE A 60 -5.40 -14.31 2.98
CA PHE A 60 -5.77 -14.38 1.57
C PHE A 60 -4.64 -14.83 0.64
N GLY A 61 -3.41 -14.96 1.13
CA GLY A 61 -2.25 -15.30 0.31
C GLY A 61 -2.43 -16.61 -0.45
N GLY A 62 -2.99 -17.64 0.19
CA GLY A 62 -3.32 -18.91 -0.45
C GLY A 62 -4.53 -18.87 -1.38
N ILE A 63 -5.33 -17.78 -1.35
CA ILE A 63 -6.56 -17.64 -2.14
C ILE A 63 -6.30 -16.87 -3.43
N SER A 64 -5.81 -15.62 -3.32
CA SER A 64 -5.64 -14.69 -4.45
C SER A 64 -4.17 -14.44 -4.84
N GLY A 65 -3.23 -14.89 -4.01
CA GLY A 65 -1.83 -14.48 -4.06
C GLY A 65 -1.55 -13.20 -3.30
N ASN A 66 -2.60 -12.56 -2.73
CA ASN A 66 -2.52 -11.32 -1.95
C ASN A 66 -1.68 -10.25 -2.64
N HIS A 67 -2.03 -9.93 -3.90
CA HIS A 67 -1.35 -8.87 -4.62
C HIS A 67 -1.58 -7.52 -3.94
N ILE A 68 -2.85 -7.20 -3.65
CA ILE A 68 -3.32 -5.97 -2.97
C ILE A 68 -2.62 -4.68 -3.44
N ASN A 69 -2.06 -4.73 -4.66
CA ASN A 69 -1.21 -3.69 -5.23
C ASN A 69 -1.23 -3.77 -6.76
N PRO A 70 -1.78 -2.76 -7.47
CA PRO A 70 -1.80 -2.74 -8.93
C PRO A 70 -0.42 -2.86 -9.59
N ALA A 71 0.61 -2.24 -8.99
CA ALA A 71 1.97 -2.30 -9.52
C ALA A 71 2.51 -3.74 -9.48
N PHE A 72 2.26 -4.48 -8.39
CA PHE A 72 2.66 -5.89 -8.30
C PHE A 72 1.91 -6.76 -9.31
N THR A 73 0.59 -6.56 -9.44
CA THR A 73 -0.25 -7.27 -10.41
C THR A 73 0.26 -7.07 -11.84
N ILE A 74 0.57 -5.82 -12.22
CA ILE A 74 1.10 -5.48 -13.55
C ILE A 74 2.49 -6.10 -13.75
N GLY A 75 3.39 -5.97 -12.78
CA GLY A 75 4.75 -6.51 -12.86
C GLY A 75 4.77 -8.03 -13.04
N LEU A 76 3.91 -8.76 -12.31
CA LEU A 76 3.75 -10.21 -12.49
C LEU A 76 3.21 -10.55 -13.89
N ALA A 77 2.25 -9.80 -14.40
CA ALA A 77 1.67 -10.03 -15.73
C ALA A 77 2.68 -9.77 -16.84
N VAL A 78 3.45 -8.68 -16.78
CA VAL A 78 4.53 -8.37 -17.73
C VAL A 78 5.59 -9.46 -17.74
N SER A 79 5.88 -10.05 -16.58
CA SER A 79 6.83 -11.15 -16.45
C SER A 79 6.26 -12.53 -16.78
N GLY A 80 4.99 -12.62 -17.23
CA GLY A 80 4.33 -13.87 -17.57
C GLY A 80 3.99 -14.77 -16.37
N MET A 81 3.97 -14.19 -15.16
CA MET A 81 3.67 -14.89 -13.90
C MET A 81 2.22 -14.72 -13.45
N PHE A 82 1.43 -13.91 -14.17
CA PHE A 82 0.00 -13.68 -13.93
C PHE A 82 -0.73 -13.44 -15.25
N PRO A 83 -1.96 -13.96 -15.45
CA PRO A 83 -2.69 -13.84 -16.70
C PRO A 83 -3.21 -12.42 -16.93
N TRP A 84 -2.96 -11.85 -18.11
CA TRP A 84 -3.42 -10.50 -18.48
C TRP A 84 -4.94 -10.31 -18.40
N SER A 85 -5.70 -11.38 -18.66
CA SER A 85 -7.18 -11.33 -18.58
C SER A 85 -7.70 -11.00 -17.16
N GLU A 86 -6.90 -11.22 -16.13
CA GLU A 86 -7.27 -11.00 -14.74
C GLU A 86 -6.68 -9.70 -14.16
N VAL A 87 -5.79 -9.03 -14.87
CA VAL A 87 -5.11 -7.81 -14.40
C VAL A 87 -6.11 -6.70 -14.11
N LEU A 88 -6.97 -6.36 -15.08
CA LEU A 88 -7.96 -5.28 -14.90
C LEU A 88 -8.96 -5.59 -13.77
N PRO A 89 -9.58 -6.79 -13.69
CA PRO A 89 -10.43 -7.15 -12.55
C PRO A 89 -9.74 -6.98 -11.20
N TYR A 90 -8.48 -7.44 -11.04
CA TYR A 90 -7.72 -7.29 -9.81
C TYR A 90 -7.53 -5.82 -9.46
N ILE A 91 -7.06 -5.00 -10.40
CA ILE A 91 -6.84 -3.57 -10.19
C ILE A 91 -8.12 -2.86 -9.72
N VAL A 92 -9.24 -3.14 -10.37
CA VAL A 92 -10.52 -2.51 -10.02
C VAL A 92 -10.91 -2.82 -8.57
N VAL A 93 -10.85 -4.10 -8.17
CA VAL A 93 -11.25 -4.46 -6.80
C VAL A 93 -10.24 -3.99 -5.74
N GLN A 94 -8.94 -3.88 -6.09
CA GLN A 94 -7.93 -3.29 -5.22
C GLN A 94 -8.23 -1.80 -4.97
N PHE A 95 -8.57 -1.02 -6.00
CA PHE A 95 -8.99 0.38 -5.82
C PHE A 95 -10.26 0.50 -4.98
N LEU A 96 -11.27 -0.30 -5.26
CA LEU A 96 -12.52 -0.32 -4.48
C LEU A 96 -12.26 -0.69 -3.02
N GLY A 97 -11.42 -1.70 -2.77
CA GLY A 97 -11.00 -2.08 -1.43
C GLY A 97 -10.29 -0.95 -0.69
N ALA A 98 -9.35 -0.27 -1.36
CA ALA A 98 -8.65 0.87 -0.78
C ALA A 98 -9.61 2.02 -0.41
N MET A 99 -10.57 2.33 -1.28
CA MET A 99 -11.57 3.36 -1.02
C MET A 99 -12.48 3.00 0.16
N VAL A 100 -12.95 1.76 0.24
CA VAL A 100 -13.79 1.28 1.35
C VAL A 100 -12.98 1.25 2.66
N GLY A 101 -11.74 0.77 2.63
CA GLY A 101 -10.85 0.81 3.79
C GLY A 101 -10.66 2.23 4.32
N GLN A 102 -10.49 3.21 3.44
CA GLN A 102 -10.38 4.61 3.81
C GLN A 102 -11.68 5.18 4.39
N LEU A 103 -12.84 4.79 3.87
CA LEU A 103 -14.12 5.18 4.46
C LEU A 103 -14.26 4.71 5.91
N VAL A 104 -13.82 3.50 6.21
CA VAL A 104 -13.83 2.98 7.59
C VAL A 104 -12.90 3.80 8.50
N VAL A 105 -11.71 4.16 8.02
CA VAL A 105 -10.79 5.05 8.76
C VAL A 105 -11.47 6.39 9.04
N VAL A 106 -12.05 7.03 8.01
CA VAL A 106 -12.72 8.32 8.19
C VAL A 106 -13.91 8.21 9.14
N ALA A 107 -14.73 7.18 9.03
CA ALA A 107 -15.87 6.97 9.93
C ALA A 107 -15.42 6.82 11.40
N SER A 108 -14.33 6.10 11.62
CA SER A 108 -13.78 5.85 12.96
C SER A 108 -13.14 7.11 13.58
N TYR A 109 -12.51 7.95 12.75
CA TYR A 109 -11.74 9.12 13.20
C TYR A 109 -12.43 10.45 12.91
N LYS A 110 -13.69 10.47 12.46
CA LYS A 110 -14.39 11.69 12.03
C LYS A 110 -14.28 12.88 12.98
N PRO A 111 -14.50 12.73 14.33
CA PRO A 111 -14.36 13.84 15.25
C PRO A 111 -12.95 14.43 15.31
N TYR A 112 -11.92 13.58 15.12
CA TYR A 112 -10.52 14.00 15.16
C TYR A 112 -10.09 14.74 13.90
N TYR A 113 -10.66 14.40 12.74
CA TYR A 113 -10.51 15.21 11.52
C TYR A 113 -11.02 16.63 11.73
N ASP A 114 -12.14 16.80 12.43
CA ASP A 114 -12.72 18.13 12.69
C ASP A 114 -11.88 18.97 13.68
N LEU A 115 -11.10 18.32 14.55
CA LEU A 115 -10.17 18.95 15.50
C LEU A 115 -8.79 19.27 14.88
N THR A 116 -8.41 18.61 13.78
CA THR A 116 -7.09 18.75 13.17
C THR A 116 -7.12 19.87 12.14
N GLU A 117 -6.41 20.96 12.40
CA GLU A 117 -6.34 22.14 11.52
C GLU A 117 -5.25 22.01 10.45
N ASP A 118 -4.22 21.19 10.71
CA ASP A 118 -3.13 20.96 9.77
C ASP A 118 -3.60 20.10 8.59
N LYS A 119 -3.67 20.75 7.42
CA LYS A 119 -4.17 20.13 6.18
C LYS A 119 -3.26 19.02 5.65
N LEU A 120 -1.96 19.10 5.94
CA LEU A 120 -1.00 18.07 5.52
C LEU A 120 -1.14 16.82 6.39
N HIS A 121 -1.37 16.97 7.69
CA HIS A 121 -1.70 15.85 8.57
C HIS A 121 -3.01 15.19 8.13
N VAL A 122 -4.04 15.97 7.78
CA VAL A 122 -5.28 15.41 7.22
C VAL A 122 -5.02 14.64 5.94
N LEU A 123 -4.31 15.23 4.96
CA LEU A 123 -4.00 14.56 3.69
C LEU A 123 -3.11 13.31 3.91
N GLY A 124 -2.16 13.37 4.83
CA GLY A 124 -1.26 12.27 5.18
C GLY A 124 -1.98 10.99 5.62
N THR A 125 -3.16 11.12 6.26
CA THR A 125 -3.99 9.97 6.61
C THR A 125 -4.68 9.30 5.41
N PHE A 126 -4.59 9.87 4.22
CA PHE A 126 -5.15 9.34 2.98
C PHE A 126 -4.04 8.86 2.05
N SER A 127 -3.08 9.72 1.74
CA SER A 127 -2.13 9.51 0.65
C SER A 127 -0.76 10.10 0.94
N THR A 128 0.20 9.73 0.12
CA THR A 128 1.58 10.17 0.27
C THR A 128 1.77 11.62 -0.17
N ILE A 129 2.73 12.27 0.47
CA ILE A 129 3.05 13.68 0.26
C ILE A 129 4.57 13.79 0.20
N ASN A 130 5.14 14.40 -0.84
CA ASN A 130 6.55 14.74 -0.80
C ASN A 130 6.79 15.93 0.16
N SER A 131 7.49 15.67 1.26
CA SER A 131 7.67 16.63 2.35
C SER A 131 8.43 17.90 1.96
N VAL A 132 9.27 17.86 0.91
CA VAL A 132 10.02 18.99 0.40
C VAL A 132 9.53 19.52 -0.96
N GLY A 133 8.40 18.98 -1.47
CA GLY A 133 7.81 19.42 -2.74
C GLY A 133 8.55 18.97 -4.01
N SER A 134 9.59 18.15 -3.91
CA SER A 134 10.37 17.68 -5.05
C SER A 134 9.77 16.40 -5.67
N LYS A 135 9.14 16.53 -6.83
CA LYS A 135 8.59 15.38 -7.56
C LYS A 135 9.67 14.38 -7.98
N PHE A 136 10.86 14.85 -8.35
CA PHE A 136 11.98 13.98 -8.72
C PHE A 136 12.47 13.16 -7.52
N ASN A 137 12.69 13.81 -6.38
CA ASN A 137 13.06 13.09 -5.15
C ASN A 137 11.98 12.10 -4.73
N GLY A 138 10.70 12.50 -4.81
CA GLY A 138 9.57 11.61 -4.55
C GLY A 138 9.57 10.41 -5.49
N PHE A 139 9.80 10.60 -6.79
CA PHE A 139 9.88 9.51 -7.77
C PHE A 139 11.01 8.53 -7.45
N VAL A 140 12.21 9.04 -7.14
CA VAL A 140 13.37 8.21 -6.78
C VAL A 140 13.06 7.38 -5.52
N ASN A 141 12.47 8.02 -4.49
CA ASN A 141 12.09 7.34 -3.25
C ASN A 141 11.06 6.24 -3.48
N GLU A 142 9.98 6.54 -4.19
CA GLU A 142 8.93 5.58 -4.55
C GLU A 142 9.44 4.44 -5.44
N PHE A 143 10.34 4.74 -6.40
CA PHE A 143 10.94 3.75 -7.27
C PHE A 143 11.78 2.74 -6.49
N PHE A 144 12.75 3.20 -5.69
CA PHE A 144 13.63 2.30 -4.97
C PHE A 144 12.92 1.57 -3.82
N GLY A 145 12.02 2.22 -3.10
CA GLY A 145 11.17 1.57 -2.11
C GLY A 145 10.33 0.45 -2.73
N SER A 146 9.70 0.71 -3.87
CA SER A 146 8.93 -0.28 -4.61
C SER A 146 9.79 -1.39 -5.23
N PHE A 147 10.98 -1.04 -5.75
CA PHE A 147 11.92 -2.03 -6.27
C PHE A 147 12.30 -3.05 -5.18
N ILE A 148 12.68 -2.58 -4.00
CA ILE A 148 13.02 -3.46 -2.87
C ILE A 148 11.80 -4.28 -2.44
N LEU A 149 10.61 -3.66 -2.42
CA LEU A 149 9.36 -4.37 -2.08
C LEU A 149 9.13 -5.57 -3.01
N PHE A 150 9.14 -5.36 -4.32
CA PHE A 150 8.77 -6.41 -5.27
C PHE A 150 9.88 -7.45 -5.47
N PHE A 151 11.12 -7.02 -5.46
CA PHE A 151 12.26 -7.93 -5.48
C PHE A 151 12.30 -8.82 -4.22
N GLY A 152 12.13 -8.20 -3.05
CA GLY A 152 12.10 -8.90 -1.76
C GLY A 152 10.88 -9.81 -1.62
N ALA A 153 9.71 -9.38 -2.08
CA ALA A 153 8.50 -10.20 -2.06
C ALA A 153 8.65 -11.49 -2.89
N LEU A 154 9.24 -11.39 -4.09
CA LEU A 154 9.57 -12.58 -4.88
C LEU A 154 10.65 -13.43 -4.19
N GLY A 155 11.71 -12.81 -3.69
CA GLY A 155 12.76 -13.51 -2.96
C GLY A 155 12.23 -14.33 -1.80
N ILE A 156 11.35 -13.73 -0.99
CA ILE A 156 10.70 -14.40 0.13
C ILE A 156 9.79 -15.53 -0.39
N THR A 157 8.88 -15.25 -1.30
CA THR A 157 7.87 -16.23 -1.73
C THR A 157 8.43 -17.36 -2.59
N LYS A 158 9.60 -17.18 -3.22
CA LYS A 158 10.25 -18.20 -4.06
C LYS A 158 11.36 -18.96 -3.36
N ALA A 159 11.88 -18.48 -2.23
CA ALA A 159 12.91 -19.21 -1.49
C ALA A 159 12.37 -20.55 -0.97
N PRO A 160 13.13 -21.66 -1.11
CA PRO A 160 12.65 -23.01 -0.72
C PRO A 160 12.18 -23.11 0.72
N PHE A 161 12.86 -22.43 1.64
CA PHE A 161 12.46 -22.39 3.06
C PHE A 161 11.03 -21.85 3.24
N PHE A 162 10.71 -20.73 2.58
CA PHE A 162 9.43 -20.07 2.71
C PHE A 162 8.30 -20.79 1.93
N GLN A 163 8.62 -21.46 0.82
CA GLN A 163 7.62 -22.24 0.08
C GLN A 163 7.02 -23.35 0.93
N ASN A 164 7.81 -23.94 1.83
CA ASN A 164 7.35 -24.96 2.77
C ASN A 164 6.76 -24.39 4.06
N ASN A 165 6.84 -23.07 4.27
CA ASN A 165 6.43 -22.37 5.48
C ASN A 165 5.71 -21.06 5.16
N LEU A 166 4.52 -21.14 4.54
CA LEU A 166 3.78 -19.97 4.06
C LEU A 166 3.49 -18.94 5.16
N GLY A 167 3.17 -19.39 6.38
CA GLY A 167 2.97 -18.47 7.49
C GLY A 167 4.20 -17.63 7.80
N THR A 168 5.38 -18.23 7.76
CA THR A 168 6.66 -17.52 7.94
C THR A 168 6.96 -16.59 6.76
N ALA A 169 6.60 -16.99 5.52
CA ALA A 169 6.72 -16.11 4.36
C ALA A 169 5.87 -14.85 4.51
N HIS A 170 4.63 -14.99 4.95
CA HIS A 170 3.72 -13.86 5.17
C HIS A 170 4.21 -12.94 6.31
N LEU A 171 4.76 -13.53 7.38
CA LEU A 171 5.42 -12.76 8.44
C LEU A 171 6.61 -11.96 7.89
N ALA A 172 7.48 -12.59 7.10
CA ALA A 172 8.62 -11.94 6.48
C ALA A 172 8.22 -10.80 5.53
N LEU A 173 7.12 -10.95 4.77
CA LEU A 173 6.55 -9.87 3.95
C LEU A 173 6.12 -8.68 4.81
N GLY A 174 5.51 -8.90 5.97
CA GLY A 174 5.17 -7.85 6.90
C GLY A 174 6.38 -7.10 7.43
N PHE A 175 7.43 -7.81 7.81
CA PHE A 175 8.71 -7.21 8.22
C PHE A 175 9.38 -6.43 7.09
N LEU A 176 9.33 -6.94 5.85
CA LEU A 176 9.83 -6.22 4.68
C LEU A 176 9.13 -4.86 4.53
N VAL A 177 7.80 -4.83 4.58
CA VAL A 177 7.05 -3.58 4.46
C VAL A 177 7.30 -2.66 5.66
N TRP A 178 7.32 -3.20 6.88
CA TRP A 178 7.69 -2.43 8.08
C TRP A 178 9.04 -1.72 7.91
N THR A 179 10.07 -2.47 7.49
CA THR A 179 11.42 -1.93 7.26
C THR A 179 11.42 -0.86 6.16
N LEU A 180 10.66 -1.07 5.07
CA LEU A 180 10.55 -0.09 3.99
C LEU A 180 9.89 1.20 4.45
N VAL A 181 8.82 1.13 5.23
CA VAL A 181 8.17 2.32 5.78
C VAL A 181 9.07 3.04 6.80
N ALA A 182 9.81 2.30 7.61
CA ALA A 182 10.78 2.87 8.53
C ALA A 182 11.94 3.59 7.80
N SER A 183 12.41 3.03 6.65
CA SER A 183 13.61 3.51 5.95
C SER A 183 13.30 4.53 4.86
N PHE A 184 12.21 4.34 4.09
CA PHE A 184 11.83 5.18 2.94
C PHE A 184 10.60 6.05 3.21
N GLY A 185 10.01 5.97 4.41
CA GLY A 185 8.83 6.73 4.78
C GLY A 185 9.06 8.22 4.91
N GLY A 186 10.24 8.64 5.36
CA GLY A 186 10.54 10.05 5.65
C GLY A 186 10.29 11.01 4.49
N PRO A 187 10.77 10.75 3.25
CA PRO A 187 10.58 11.67 2.14
C PRO A 187 9.15 11.78 1.63
N THR A 188 8.39 10.67 1.60
CA THR A 188 7.07 10.64 0.92
C THR A 188 5.95 10.04 1.75
N GLY A 189 6.25 9.33 2.84
CA GLY A 189 5.27 8.49 3.53
C GLY A 189 4.93 7.21 2.75
N PRO A 190 5.86 6.40 2.30
CA PRO A 190 5.95 5.69 1.04
C PRO A 190 4.63 5.10 0.57
N GLY A 191 4.24 5.41 -0.68
CA GLY A 191 3.04 4.87 -1.32
C GLY A 191 3.24 3.42 -1.69
N LEU A 192 4.25 3.14 -2.48
CA LEU A 192 4.67 1.84 -3.01
C LEU A 192 3.55 1.04 -3.70
N ASN A 193 2.36 1.64 -3.80
CA ASN A 193 1.13 0.96 -4.18
C ASN A 193 0.13 1.97 -4.76
N PRO A 194 -0.18 1.91 -6.06
CA PRO A 194 -1.12 2.82 -6.70
C PRO A 194 -2.51 2.85 -6.06
N ALA A 195 -3.04 1.70 -5.64
CA ALA A 195 -4.37 1.64 -5.02
C ALA A 195 -4.37 2.25 -3.61
N ARG A 196 -3.31 2.00 -2.82
CA ARG A 196 -3.13 2.52 -1.46
C ARG A 196 -2.98 4.05 -1.45
N ASP A 197 -2.44 4.66 -2.52
CA ASP A 197 -2.34 6.11 -2.61
C ASP A 197 -3.55 6.75 -3.32
N LEU A 198 -3.80 6.38 -4.58
CA LEU A 198 -4.78 7.03 -5.42
C LEU A 198 -6.23 6.77 -4.98
N GLY A 199 -6.54 5.57 -4.47
CA GLY A 199 -7.88 5.26 -3.96
C GLY A 199 -8.29 6.18 -2.81
N PRO A 200 -7.53 6.23 -1.71
CA PRO A 200 -7.78 7.16 -0.62
C PRO A 200 -7.65 8.65 -1.02
N ARG A 201 -6.79 9.02 -1.96
CA ARG A 201 -6.69 10.39 -2.48
C ARG A 201 -7.98 10.84 -3.17
N ILE A 202 -8.62 9.94 -3.93
CA ILE A 202 -9.96 10.19 -4.48
C ILE A 202 -10.96 10.42 -3.35
N MET A 203 -10.92 9.59 -2.30
CA MET A 203 -11.80 9.77 -1.14
C MET A 203 -11.55 11.08 -0.42
N HIS A 204 -10.28 11.51 -0.28
CA HIS A 204 -9.94 12.82 0.25
C HIS A 204 -10.58 13.96 -0.56
N ALA A 205 -10.55 13.86 -1.89
CA ALA A 205 -11.17 14.87 -2.75
C ALA A 205 -12.70 14.91 -2.60
N LEU A 206 -13.34 13.75 -2.50
CA LEU A 206 -14.80 13.63 -2.49
C LEU A 206 -15.44 13.89 -1.12
N LEU A 207 -14.79 13.48 -0.04
CA LEU A 207 -15.39 13.55 1.29
C LEU A 207 -15.46 14.99 1.82
N PRO A 208 -16.57 15.40 2.45
CA PRO A 208 -16.77 16.75 2.98
C PRO A 208 -16.11 16.90 4.36
N LEU A 209 -14.77 16.84 4.41
CA LEU A 209 -14.02 17.06 5.64
C LEU A 209 -13.73 18.56 5.81
N LYS A 210 -13.87 19.05 7.05
CA LYS A 210 -13.76 20.48 7.38
C LYS A 210 -12.41 21.10 7.01
N ASN A 211 -11.31 20.42 7.31
CA ASN A 211 -9.94 20.95 7.20
C ASN A 211 -9.10 20.22 6.15
N LYS A 212 -9.68 19.57 5.15
CA LYS A 212 -8.95 18.66 4.25
C LYS A 212 -7.89 19.31 3.36
N GLY A 213 -8.06 20.55 2.96
CA GLY A 213 -7.12 21.21 2.06
C GLY A 213 -7.12 20.65 0.62
N ASP A 214 -5.99 20.83 -0.07
CA ASP A 214 -5.76 20.33 -1.43
C ASP A 214 -5.36 18.85 -1.42
N SER A 215 -5.84 18.07 -2.39
CA SER A 215 -5.53 16.65 -2.54
C SER A 215 -4.20 16.38 -3.26
N GLN A 216 -3.47 17.41 -3.64
CA GLN A 216 -2.15 17.36 -4.31
C GLN A 216 -2.11 16.48 -5.56
N TRP A 217 -3.09 16.66 -6.46
CA TRP A 217 -3.17 15.92 -7.73
C TRP A 217 -1.92 16.08 -8.62
N GLY A 218 -1.23 17.20 -8.51
CA GLY A 218 0.02 17.43 -9.22
C GLY A 218 1.17 16.49 -8.83
N TYR A 219 1.05 15.82 -7.66
CA TYR A 219 2.00 14.80 -7.18
C TYR A 219 1.49 13.37 -7.40
N ALA A 220 0.18 13.17 -7.50
CA ALA A 220 -0.49 11.86 -7.49
C ALA A 220 0.03 10.84 -8.52
N TRP A 221 0.63 11.30 -9.62
CA TRP A 221 1.22 10.42 -10.63
C TRP A 221 2.47 9.68 -10.14
N VAL A 222 3.20 10.25 -9.19
CA VAL A 222 4.45 9.68 -8.66
C VAL A 222 4.20 8.33 -7.98
N PRO A 223 3.32 8.20 -6.95
CA PRO A 223 3.03 6.93 -6.30
C PRO A 223 2.25 5.93 -7.17
N VAL A 224 1.93 6.30 -8.42
CA VAL A 224 1.35 5.40 -9.43
C VAL A 224 2.43 4.89 -10.38
N ILE A 225 3.14 5.79 -11.03
CA ILE A 225 4.07 5.43 -12.12
C ILE A 225 5.36 4.84 -11.58
N ALA A 226 5.94 5.41 -10.52
CA ALA A 226 7.20 4.93 -9.97
C ALA A 226 7.10 3.47 -9.49
N PRO A 227 6.06 3.05 -8.71
CA PRO A 227 5.90 1.64 -8.32
C PRO A 227 5.67 0.70 -9.50
N ILE A 228 4.93 1.11 -10.55
CA ILE A 228 4.70 0.27 -11.72
C ILE A 228 6.02 0.00 -12.46
N ILE A 229 6.81 1.04 -12.73
CA ILE A 229 8.10 0.87 -13.39
C ILE A 229 9.03 0.01 -12.51
N ALA A 230 9.09 0.29 -11.21
CA ALA A 230 9.91 -0.44 -10.27
C ALA A 230 9.54 -1.93 -10.21
N SER A 231 8.24 -2.26 -10.22
CA SER A 231 7.79 -3.66 -10.18
C SER A 231 8.22 -4.43 -11.42
N ILE A 232 8.08 -3.83 -12.60
CA ILE A 232 8.50 -4.45 -13.87
C ILE A 232 10.01 -4.75 -13.83
N VAL A 233 10.83 -3.78 -13.43
CA VAL A 233 12.29 -3.93 -13.35
C VAL A 233 12.69 -4.95 -12.29
N ALA A 234 12.12 -4.86 -11.09
CA ALA A 234 12.46 -5.75 -9.97
C ALA A 234 12.10 -7.21 -10.26
N ILE A 235 10.89 -7.44 -10.78
CA ILE A 235 10.41 -8.80 -11.08
C ILE A 235 11.17 -9.40 -12.26
N ALA A 236 11.44 -8.61 -13.31
CA ALA A 236 12.25 -9.05 -14.44
C ALA A 236 13.66 -9.42 -14.00
N LEU A 237 14.31 -8.57 -13.19
CA LEU A 237 15.65 -8.86 -12.66
C LEU A 237 15.64 -10.14 -11.83
N TYR A 238 14.71 -10.26 -10.88
CA TYR A 238 14.62 -11.45 -10.04
C TYR A 238 14.44 -12.73 -10.87
N LYS A 239 13.49 -12.68 -11.82
CA LYS A 239 13.20 -13.83 -12.70
C LYS A 239 14.39 -14.23 -13.56
N THR A 240 15.13 -13.27 -14.11
CA THR A 240 16.25 -13.54 -15.01
C THR A 240 17.48 -14.10 -14.28
N VAL A 241 17.70 -13.65 -13.03
CA VAL A 241 18.94 -14.00 -12.30
C VAL A 241 18.73 -15.19 -11.35
N PHE A 242 17.55 -15.35 -10.76
CA PHE A 242 17.31 -16.28 -9.65
C PHE A 242 16.23 -17.34 -9.93
N MET A 243 15.59 -17.33 -11.11
CA MET A 243 14.62 -18.35 -11.53
C MET A 243 15.05 -19.01 -12.84
#